data_a88917557ab3f32bf91ad2495c6802e8
#
_entry.id   a88917557ab3f32bf91ad2495c6802e8
#
_cell.length_a   1.000
_cell.length_b   1.000
_cell.length_c   1.000
_cell.angle_alpha   90.00
_cell.angle_beta   90.00
_cell.angle_gamma   90.00
#
_symmetry.space_group_name_H-M   'P 1'
#
loop_
_entity.id
_entity.type
_entity.pdbx_description
1 polymer ?
#
loop_
_entity_poly.entity_id
_entity_poly.type
_entity_poly.pdbx_seq_one_letter_code
_entity_poly.pdbx_strand_id
1 'polypeptide(L)'
;NELKNFNYLHNHTRMLFASIWIFTLRLPWQKGAEFFMKHLYDGDAASNTLSWRWVAGIQTKGKNYLAQSWNISKFTNNKYKNVKLNETALPIIDKRDYKISNAPIRNNEDSNDHLIIFENEMYDDFIDHEKYKKIYFVLLGNENRSVQLSTKVMDYKKDVIKSRLNEI
;
A
#
# COMPACT_ATOMS: atom_id res chain seq x y z
N ASN A 1 -15.27 9.11 3.38
CA ASN A 1 -15.11 9.17 4.86
C ASN A 1 -14.68 7.83 5.48
N GLU A 2 -15.09 6.66 4.91
CA GLU A 2 -14.78 5.33 5.45
C GLU A 2 -13.27 5.12 5.67
N LEU A 3 -12.43 5.37 4.66
CA LEU A 3 -10.99 5.24 4.79
C LEU A 3 -10.41 6.08 5.95
N LYS A 4 -10.82 7.34 6.08
CA LYS A 4 -10.33 8.22 7.17
C LYS A 4 -10.85 7.83 8.56
N ASN A 5 -12.03 7.19 8.61
CA ASN A 5 -12.64 6.79 9.87
C ASN A 5 -12.11 5.45 10.38
N PHE A 6 -11.96 4.47 9.48
CA PHE A 6 -11.61 3.09 9.83
C PHE A 6 -10.20 2.67 9.38
N ASN A 7 -9.51 3.51 8.58
CA ASN A 7 -8.17 3.24 8.06
C ASN A 7 -8.05 1.91 7.27
N TYR A 8 -9.18 1.48 6.73
CA TYR A 8 -9.32 0.28 5.93
C TYR A 8 -10.33 0.48 4.80
N LEU A 9 -10.10 -0.18 3.69
CA LEU A 9 -11.06 -0.37 2.60
C LEU A 9 -10.97 -1.81 2.09
N HIS A 10 -12.11 -2.41 1.80
CA HIS A 10 -12.14 -3.70 1.12
C HIS A 10 -11.48 -3.61 -0.27
N ASN A 11 -10.77 -4.66 -0.68
CA ASN A 11 -9.96 -4.66 -1.92
C ASN A 11 -10.74 -4.17 -3.16
N HIS A 12 -11.96 -4.66 -3.36
CA HIS A 12 -12.82 -4.22 -4.48
C HIS A 12 -13.09 -2.70 -4.43
N THR A 13 -13.34 -2.16 -3.25
CA THR A 13 -13.54 -0.71 -3.07
C THR A 13 -12.27 0.08 -3.39
N ARG A 14 -11.09 -0.45 -3.07
CA ARG A 14 -9.80 0.18 -3.45
C ARG A 14 -9.64 0.30 -4.95
N MET A 15 -9.99 -0.75 -5.69
CA MET A 15 -9.93 -0.77 -7.17
C MET A 15 -10.91 0.24 -7.78
N LEU A 16 -12.15 0.27 -7.29
CA LEU A 16 -13.17 1.24 -7.72
C LEU A 16 -12.72 2.68 -7.43
N PHE A 17 -12.22 2.92 -6.22
CA PHE A 17 -11.72 4.23 -5.81
C PHE A 17 -10.58 4.71 -6.73
N ALA A 18 -9.58 3.85 -6.97
CA ALA A 18 -8.45 4.19 -7.81
C ALA A 18 -8.88 4.46 -9.26
N SER A 19 -9.79 3.66 -9.80
CA SER A 19 -10.34 3.88 -11.14
C SER A 19 -11.10 5.20 -11.27
N ILE A 20 -11.96 5.51 -10.30
CA ILE A 20 -12.71 6.79 -10.28
C ILE A 20 -11.73 7.96 -10.18
N TRP A 21 -10.74 7.86 -9.27
CA TRP A 21 -9.70 8.87 -9.08
C TRP A 21 -8.96 9.19 -10.38
N ILE A 22 -8.49 8.15 -11.05
CA ILE A 22 -7.65 8.27 -12.24
C ILE A 22 -8.46 8.70 -13.47
N PHE A 23 -9.54 7.99 -13.77
CA PHE A 23 -10.20 8.09 -15.07
C PHE A 23 -11.42 9.00 -15.08
N THR A 24 -12.16 9.07 -13.98
CA THR A 24 -13.34 9.95 -13.89
C THR A 24 -12.97 11.33 -13.39
N LEU A 25 -12.21 11.41 -12.29
CA LEU A 25 -11.76 12.69 -11.73
C LEU A 25 -10.49 13.23 -12.41
N ARG A 26 -9.81 12.41 -13.22
CA ARG A 26 -8.58 12.75 -13.95
C ARG A 26 -7.46 13.27 -13.04
N LEU A 27 -7.36 12.72 -11.85
CA LEU A 27 -6.33 13.09 -10.88
C LEU A 27 -5.08 12.21 -11.06
N PRO A 28 -3.88 12.73 -10.75
CA PRO A 28 -2.65 11.95 -10.81
C PRO A 28 -2.73 10.71 -9.89
N TRP A 29 -2.45 9.53 -10.44
CA TRP A 29 -2.51 8.29 -9.68
C TRP A 29 -1.55 8.27 -8.48
N GLN A 30 -0.39 8.95 -8.59
CA GLN A 30 0.60 9.08 -7.51
C GLN A 30 -0.01 9.74 -6.27
N LYS A 31 -0.84 10.77 -6.45
CA LYS A 31 -1.52 11.45 -5.32
C LYS A 31 -2.57 10.55 -4.67
N GLY A 32 -3.21 9.68 -5.42
CA GLY A 32 -4.10 8.67 -4.88
C GLY A 32 -3.34 7.60 -4.10
N ALA A 33 -2.19 7.15 -4.60
CA ALA A 33 -1.30 6.23 -3.91
C ALA A 33 -0.76 6.83 -2.59
N GLU A 34 -0.32 8.10 -2.60
CA GLU A 34 0.05 8.82 -1.38
C GLU A 34 -1.09 8.87 -0.36
N PHE A 35 -2.32 9.14 -0.84
CA PHE A 35 -3.50 9.21 0.02
C PHE A 35 -3.79 7.85 0.69
N PHE A 36 -3.62 6.74 -0.02
CA PHE A 36 -3.76 5.41 0.54
C PHE A 36 -2.66 5.09 1.54
N MET A 37 -1.39 5.35 1.20
CA MET A 37 -0.27 5.17 2.13
C MET A 37 -0.49 5.93 3.45
N LYS A 38 -0.98 7.15 3.36
CA LYS A 38 -1.23 7.99 4.54
C LYS A 38 -2.27 7.42 5.48
N HIS A 39 -3.27 6.72 4.96
CA HIS A 39 -4.49 6.39 5.71
C HIS A 39 -4.75 4.89 5.92
N LEU A 40 -4.16 3.99 5.14
CA LEU A 40 -4.38 2.55 5.30
C LEU A 40 -3.49 1.97 6.39
N TYR A 41 -4.05 1.17 7.29
CA TYR A 41 -3.28 0.42 8.29
C TYR A 41 -2.35 -0.60 7.65
N ASP A 42 -2.81 -1.26 6.59
CA ASP A 42 -2.07 -2.23 5.81
C ASP A 42 -1.30 -1.61 4.61
N GLY A 43 -1.00 -0.32 4.70
CA GLY A 43 -0.28 0.41 3.66
C GLY A 43 1.17 -0.07 3.53
N ASP A 44 1.44 -0.80 2.45
CA ASP A 44 2.79 -1.17 2.01
C ASP A 44 3.16 -0.42 0.74
N ALA A 45 4.37 0.13 0.69
CA ALA A 45 4.79 1.02 -0.40
C ALA A 45 4.84 0.31 -1.76
N ALA A 46 5.32 -0.92 -1.80
CA ALA A 46 5.44 -1.70 -3.03
C ALA A 46 4.06 -2.14 -3.54
N SER A 47 3.28 -2.83 -2.70
CA SER A 47 1.95 -3.32 -3.04
C SER A 47 1.01 -2.18 -3.44
N ASN A 48 1.02 -1.08 -2.68
CA ASN A 48 0.18 0.09 -2.97
C ASN A 48 0.55 0.71 -4.32
N THR A 49 1.85 0.95 -4.58
CA THR A 49 2.30 1.53 -5.85
C THR A 49 1.96 0.62 -7.03
N LEU A 50 2.22 -0.67 -6.93
CA LEU A 50 1.94 -1.63 -7.99
C LEU A 50 0.44 -1.76 -8.26
N SER A 51 -0.40 -1.77 -7.23
CA SER A 51 -1.86 -1.83 -7.37
C SER A 51 -2.43 -0.60 -8.08
N TRP A 52 -1.98 0.61 -7.74
CA TRP A 52 -2.37 1.83 -8.43
C TRP A 52 -1.90 1.85 -9.88
N ARG A 53 -0.69 1.37 -10.15
CA ARG A 53 -0.16 1.22 -11.52
C ARG A 53 -0.92 0.18 -12.33
N TRP A 54 -1.39 -0.89 -11.68
CA TRP A 54 -2.22 -1.90 -12.32
C TRP A 54 -3.57 -1.31 -12.75
N VAL A 55 -4.27 -0.60 -11.86
CA VAL A 55 -5.53 0.08 -12.20
C VAL A 55 -5.32 1.06 -13.35
N ALA A 56 -4.22 1.81 -13.35
CA ALA A 56 -3.88 2.79 -14.38
C ALA A 56 -3.55 2.17 -15.76
N GLY A 57 -3.26 0.85 -15.83
CA GLY A 57 -2.82 0.18 -17.05
C GLY A 57 -1.33 0.35 -17.36
N ILE A 58 -0.54 0.80 -16.37
CA ILE A 58 0.90 1.02 -16.49
C ILE A 58 1.68 -0.28 -16.22
N GLN A 59 1.27 -1.06 -15.24
CA GLN A 59 1.94 -2.30 -14.86
C GLN A 59 1.79 -3.38 -15.94
N THR A 60 0.58 -3.55 -16.44
CA THR A 60 0.29 -4.42 -17.60
C THR A 60 -0.12 -3.55 -18.76
N LYS A 61 0.77 -3.35 -19.70
CA LYS A 61 0.55 -2.42 -20.82
C LYS A 61 -0.78 -2.72 -21.53
N GLY A 62 -1.61 -1.70 -21.68
CA GLY A 62 -2.87 -1.77 -22.39
C GLY A 62 -4.05 -2.38 -21.61
N LYS A 63 -3.85 -2.77 -20.34
CA LYS A 63 -4.91 -3.35 -19.49
C LYS A 63 -5.12 -2.49 -18.26
N ASN A 64 -6.10 -1.61 -18.29
CA ASN A 64 -6.54 -0.83 -17.13
C ASN A 64 -7.82 -1.41 -16.53
N TYR A 65 -8.07 -1.08 -15.27
CA TYR A 65 -9.32 -1.41 -14.59
C TYR A 65 -10.24 -0.19 -14.61
N LEU A 66 -11.45 -0.35 -15.15
CA LEU A 66 -12.47 0.71 -15.18
C LEU A 66 -13.63 0.38 -14.24
N ALA A 67 -13.92 1.30 -13.34
CA ALA A 67 -15.12 1.24 -12.52
C ALA A 67 -16.36 1.31 -13.43
N GLN A 68 -17.30 0.41 -13.20
CA GLN A 68 -18.54 0.32 -13.96
C GLN A 68 -19.73 0.74 -13.09
N SER A 69 -20.62 1.56 -13.62
CA SER A 69 -21.79 2.07 -12.89
C SER A 69 -22.73 0.95 -12.43
N TRP A 70 -22.93 -0.09 -13.28
CA TRP A 70 -23.72 -1.25 -12.90
C TRP A 70 -23.14 -2.01 -11.71
N ASN A 71 -21.80 -2.11 -11.63
CA ASN A 71 -21.11 -2.79 -10.54
C ASN A 71 -21.29 -2.03 -9.22
N ILE A 72 -21.09 -0.70 -9.24
CA ILE A 72 -21.35 0.15 -8.06
C ILE A 72 -22.81 0.04 -7.62
N SER A 73 -23.75 0.10 -8.57
CA SER A 73 -25.17 -0.04 -8.29
C SER A 73 -25.47 -1.37 -7.58
N LYS A 74 -24.96 -2.48 -8.11
CA LYS A 74 -25.14 -3.84 -7.56
C LYS A 74 -24.65 -3.95 -6.13
N PHE A 75 -23.41 -3.52 -5.86
CA PHE A 75 -22.77 -3.67 -4.53
C PHE A 75 -23.16 -2.59 -3.52
N THR A 76 -23.98 -1.63 -3.91
CA THR A 76 -24.52 -0.60 -3.02
C THR A 76 -26.05 -0.68 -2.88
N ASN A 77 -26.66 -1.81 -3.21
CA ASN A 77 -28.10 -2.01 -3.20
C ASN A 77 -28.86 -0.86 -3.91
N ASN A 78 -28.37 -0.49 -5.10
CA ASN A 78 -28.89 0.61 -5.93
C ASN A 78 -28.82 2.02 -5.30
N LYS A 79 -28.10 2.20 -4.19
CA LYS A 79 -27.92 3.52 -3.57
C LYS A 79 -27.26 4.52 -4.52
N TYR A 80 -26.35 4.04 -5.37
CA TYR A 80 -25.57 4.85 -6.34
C TYR A 80 -25.79 4.37 -7.77
N LYS A 81 -27.01 4.15 -8.20
CA LYS A 81 -27.33 3.59 -9.53
C LYS A 81 -27.15 4.53 -10.71
N ASN A 82 -26.97 5.80 -10.55
CA ASN A 82 -26.85 6.76 -11.66
C ASN A 82 -25.52 7.53 -11.63
N VAL A 83 -24.46 6.88 -11.17
CA VAL A 83 -23.13 7.51 -11.12
C VAL A 83 -22.57 7.63 -12.53
N LYS A 84 -22.22 8.86 -12.94
CA LYS A 84 -21.52 9.10 -14.22
C LYS A 84 -20.05 8.80 -14.08
N LEU A 85 -19.58 7.75 -14.75
CA LEU A 85 -18.19 7.31 -14.75
C LEU A 85 -17.61 7.37 -16.16
N ASN A 86 -16.28 7.49 -16.25
CA ASN A 86 -15.58 7.28 -17.51
C ASN A 86 -15.30 5.76 -17.69
N GLU A 87 -16.24 5.06 -18.31
CA GLU A 87 -16.20 3.60 -18.47
C GLU A 87 -15.45 3.14 -19.74
N THR A 88 -14.92 4.09 -20.51
CA THR A 88 -14.23 3.81 -21.80
C THR A 88 -12.83 4.44 -21.86
N ALA A 89 -12.27 4.85 -20.72
CA ALA A 89 -10.98 5.48 -20.67
C ALA A 89 -9.85 4.54 -21.12
N LEU A 90 -8.90 5.08 -21.87
CA LEU A 90 -7.70 4.36 -22.27
C LEU A 90 -6.69 4.27 -21.12
N PRO A 91 -5.85 3.21 -21.11
CA PRO A 91 -4.74 3.10 -20.16
C PRO A 91 -3.81 4.30 -20.20
N ILE A 92 -3.21 4.62 -19.06
CA ILE A 92 -2.16 5.63 -18.99
C ILE A 92 -0.89 5.09 -19.66
N ILE A 93 -0.27 5.89 -20.52
CA ILE A 93 1.01 5.57 -21.14
C ILE A 93 2.14 6.10 -20.25
N ASP A 94 2.93 5.20 -19.68
CA ASP A 94 4.18 5.54 -19.01
C ASP A 94 5.35 5.28 -19.98
N LYS A 95 6.04 6.36 -20.36
CA LYS A 95 7.19 6.29 -21.28
C LYS A 95 8.52 6.05 -20.57
N ARG A 96 8.53 5.96 -19.23
CA ARG A 96 9.75 5.74 -18.47
C ARG A 96 10.27 4.32 -18.68
N ASP A 97 11.55 4.21 -18.90
CA ASP A 97 12.25 2.93 -18.94
C ASP A 97 12.79 2.64 -17.54
N TYR A 98 12.31 1.54 -16.95
CA TYR A 98 12.73 1.12 -15.62
C TYR A 98 13.87 0.10 -15.76
N LYS A 99 15.09 0.53 -15.43
CA LYS A 99 16.22 -0.40 -15.36
C LYS A 99 16.13 -1.18 -14.04
N ILE A 100 16.12 -2.49 -14.15
CA ILE A 100 16.24 -3.37 -12.98
C ILE A 100 17.74 -3.47 -12.67
N SER A 101 18.14 -3.01 -11.49
CA SER A 101 19.47 -3.29 -10.96
C SER A 101 19.36 -4.50 -10.03
N ASN A 102 20.20 -5.51 -10.26
CA ASN A 102 20.32 -6.60 -9.31
C ASN A 102 20.93 -6.05 -8.01
N ALA A 103 20.26 -6.28 -6.90
CA ALA A 103 20.86 -6.00 -5.60
C ALA A 103 22.10 -6.89 -5.43
N PRO A 104 23.21 -6.37 -4.89
CA PRO A 104 24.36 -7.20 -4.61
C PRO A 104 23.96 -8.31 -3.64
N ILE A 105 24.29 -9.57 -4.00
CA ILE A 105 24.14 -10.69 -3.08
C ILE A 105 25.12 -10.47 -1.95
N ARG A 106 24.61 -10.24 -0.75
CA ARG A 106 25.45 -10.22 0.45
C ARG A 106 25.64 -11.67 0.89
N ASN A 107 26.88 -12.13 0.90
CA ASN A 107 27.24 -13.37 1.57
C ASN A 107 27.18 -13.08 3.08
N ASN A 108 26.21 -13.67 3.75
CA ASN A 108 26.10 -13.58 5.22
C ASN A 108 27.10 -14.59 5.82
N GLU A 109 28.34 -14.19 5.98
CA GLU A 109 29.35 -15.01 6.67
C GLU A 109 29.53 -14.60 8.15
N ASP A 110 28.85 -13.56 8.62
CA ASP A 110 29.03 -13.06 9.96
C ASP A 110 27.94 -13.51 10.90
N SER A 111 28.34 -14.02 12.07
CA SER A 111 27.49 -14.23 13.22
C SER A 111 27.02 -12.87 13.74
N ASN A 112 25.90 -12.40 13.24
CA ASN A 112 25.32 -11.14 13.71
C ASN A 112 24.64 -11.39 15.07
N ASP A 113 25.21 -10.85 16.12
CA ASP A 113 24.63 -10.90 17.48
C ASP A 113 23.36 -10.02 17.63
N HIS A 114 23.03 -9.23 16.61
CA HIS A 114 21.96 -8.26 16.66
C HIS A 114 21.00 -8.45 15.47
N LEU A 115 19.71 -8.45 15.77
CA LEU A 115 18.63 -8.48 14.78
C LEU A 115 17.94 -7.11 14.72
N ILE A 116 17.74 -6.59 13.52
CA ILE A 116 16.96 -5.37 13.28
C ILE A 116 15.71 -5.74 12.50
N ILE A 117 14.54 -5.46 13.05
CA ILE A 117 13.24 -5.72 12.45
C ILE A 117 12.57 -4.36 12.17
N PHE A 118 12.26 -4.10 10.90
CA PHE A 118 11.56 -2.88 10.53
C PHE A 118 10.04 -3.05 10.65
N GLU A 119 9.33 -1.95 10.82
CA GLU A 119 7.88 -1.86 11.01
C GLU A 119 7.01 -2.58 9.96
N ASN A 120 7.55 -2.91 8.80
CA ASN A 120 6.87 -3.65 7.75
C ASN A 120 7.22 -5.16 7.73
N GLU A 121 8.09 -5.59 8.64
CA GLU A 121 8.63 -6.95 8.73
C GLU A 121 8.23 -7.63 10.04
N MET A 122 7.06 -7.23 10.60
CA MET A 122 6.60 -7.74 11.90
C MET A 122 6.15 -9.21 11.86
N TYR A 123 6.00 -9.79 10.69
CA TYR A 123 5.71 -11.22 10.51
C TYR A 123 7.01 -11.99 10.32
N ASP A 124 7.59 -12.41 11.42
CA ASP A 124 8.93 -12.99 11.52
C ASP A 124 8.95 -14.37 12.18
N ASP A 125 7.85 -15.12 12.13
CA ASP A 125 7.69 -16.43 12.75
C ASP A 125 8.69 -17.50 12.27
N PHE A 126 9.40 -17.21 11.17
CA PHE A 126 10.47 -18.05 10.64
C PHE A 126 11.85 -17.70 11.19
N ILE A 127 11.96 -16.63 12.00
CA ILE A 127 13.21 -16.17 12.62
C ILE A 127 13.33 -16.80 14.01
N ASP A 128 14.42 -17.49 14.24
CA ASP A 128 14.79 -17.99 15.57
C ASP A 128 15.43 -16.86 16.37
N HIS A 129 14.62 -16.21 17.20
CA HIS A 129 15.03 -15.03 17.99
C HIS A 129 16.10 -15.35 19.04
N GLU A 130 16.15 -16.60 19.54
CA GLU A 130 17.12 -17.03 20.54
C GLU A 130 18.58 -17.00 20.04
N LYS A 131 18.78 -16.95 18.72
CA LYS A 131 20.11 -16.82 18.11
C LYS A 131 20.73 -15.44 18.26
N TYR A 132 19.94 -14.43 18.64
CA TYR A 132 20.39 -13.05 18.68
C TYR A 132 20.53 -12.56 20.12
N LYS A 133 21.61 -11.86 20.41
CA LYS A 133 21.85 -11.25 21.74
C LYS A 133 20.95 -10.05 21.99
N LYS A 134 20.57 -9.35 20.91
CA LYS A 134 19.70 -8.17 20.97
C LYS A 134 18.82 -8.08 19.73
N ILE A 135 17.57 -7.70 19.94
CA ILE A 135 16.61 -7.45 18.89
C ILE A 135 16.16 -5.98 18.97
N TYR A 136 16.17 -5.32 17.83
CA TYR A 136 15.77 -3.91 17.72
C TYR A 136 14.58 -3.82 16.76
N PHE A 137 13.48 -3.23 17.22
CA PHE A 137 12.37 -2.84 16.36
C PHE A 137 12.52 -1.39 15.93
N VAL A 138 12.42 -1.15 14.63
CA VAL A 138 12.60 0.17 14.03
C VAL A 138 11.30 0.69 13.47
N LEU A 139 10.80 1.78 14.03
CA LEU A 139 9.69 2.57 13.51
C LEU A 139 10.23 3.91 13.00
N LEU A 140 10.07 4.18 11.72
CA LEU A 140 10.48 5.46 11.14
C LEU A 140 9.51 6.57 11.56
N GLY A 141 10.05 7.69 12.03
CA GLY A 141 9.27 8.92 12.22
C GLY A 141 8.79 9.52 10.89
N ASN A 142 7.75 10.34 10.94
CA ASN A 142 7.21 10.99 9.73
C ASN A 142 8.21 11.91 9.04
N GLU A 143 9.17 12.46 9.75
CA GLU A 143 10.28 13.29 9.24
C GLU A 143 11.23 12.51 8.30
N ASN A 144 11.27 11.18 8.46
CA ASN A 144 12.12 10.28 7.67
C ASN A 144 11.35 9.56 6.56
N ARG A 145 10.10 9.98 6.25
CA ARG A 145 9.25 9.35 5.25
C ARG A 145 8.99 10.26 4.05
N SER A 146 8.99 9.68 2.87
CA SER A 146 8.54 10.39 1.64
C SER A 146 7.04 10.69 1.68
N VAL A 147 6.24 9.82 2.30
CA VAL A 147 4.81 10.02 2.53
C VAL A 147 4.54 9.97 4.02
N GLN A 148 4.10 11.09 4.58
CA GLN A 148 3.73 11.16 5.99
C GLN A 148 2.47 10.35 6.27
N LEU A 149 2.53 9.48 7.28
CA LEU A 149 1.40 8.68 7.74
C LEU A 149 0.47 9.51 8.63
N SER A 150 -0.82 9.20 8.64
CA SER A 150 -1.73 9.80 9.62
C SER A 150 -1.40 9.35 11.04
N THR A 151 -1.80 10.15 12.04
CA THR A 151 -1.58 9.81 13.44
C THR A 151 -2.11 8.43 13.79
N LYS A 152 -3.32 8.09 13.32
CA LYS A 152 -3.92 6.76 13.55
C LYS A 152 -3.07 5.61 13.01
N VAL A 153 -2.47 5.77 11.82
CA VAL A 153 -1.59 4.74 11.24
C VAL A 153 -0.29 4.65 12.01
N MET A 154 0.28 5.78 12.43
CA MET A 154 1.49 5.78 13.27
C MET A 154 1.25 5.12 14.62
N ASP A 155 0.12 5.40 15.26
CA ASP A 155 -0.22 4.80 16.54
C ASP A 155 -0.48 3.29 16.40
N TYR A 156 -1.19 2.87 15.34
CA TYR A 156 -1.37 1.46 15.02
C TYR A 156 -0.02 0.72 14.87
N LYS A 157 0.93 1.29 14.11
CA LYS A 157 2.27 0.69 13.95
C LYS A 157 3.02 0.58 15.28
N LYS A 158 2.93 1.60 16.15
CA LYS A 158 3.49 1.55 17.50
C LYS A 158 2.88 0.43 18.34
N ASP A 159 1.56 0.26 18.26
CA ASP A 159 0.86 -0.76 19.04
C ASP A 159 1.18 -2.17 18.54
N VAL A 160 1.34 -2.37 17.23
CA VAL A 160 1.83 -3.64 16.66
C VAL A 160 3.23 -3.97 17.17
N ILE A 161 4.16 -3.01 17.16
CA ILE A 161 5.52 -3.21 17.70
C ILE A 161 5.49 -3.54 19.19
N LYS A 162 4.68 -2.82 19.98
CA LYS A 162 4.53 -3.10 21.42
C LYS A 162 3.98 -4.50 21.68
N SER A 163 2.97 -4.92 20.89
CA SER A 163 2.44 -6.29 20.99
C SER A 163 3.53 -7.30 20.71
N ARG A 164 4.30 -7.10 19.65
CA ARG A 164 5.37 -8.02 19.27
C ARG A 164 6.51 -8.08 20.30
N LEU A 165 6.86 -6.95 20.91
CA LEU A 165 7.84 -6.91 22.01
C LEU A 165 7.44 -7.72 23.25
N ASN A 166 6.14 -7.96 23.45
CA ASN A 166 5.64 -8.75 24.58
C ASN A 166 5.60 -10.26 24.27
N GLU A 167 5.81 -10.66 23.00
CA GLU A 167 5.77 -12.04 22.54
C GLU A 167 7.17 -12.67 22.46
N ILE A 168 8.21 -11.84 22.45
CA ILE A 168 9.63 -12.20 22.39
C ILE A 168 10.27 -12.05 23.76
#